data_e2bb2be57a0bb70f80b08b87c0d8000c
#
_entry.id   e2bb2be57a0bb70f80b08b87c0d8000c
#
_cell.length_a   1.000
_cell.length_b   1.000
_cell.length_c   1.000
_cell.angle_alpha   90.00
_cell.angle_beta   90.00
_cell.angle_gamma   90.00
#
_symmetry.space_group_name_H-M   'P 1'
#
loop_
_entity.id
_entity.type
_entity.pdbx_description
1 polymer ?
#
loop_
_entity_poly.entity_id
_entity_poly.type
_entity_poly.pdbx_seq_one_letter_code
_entity_poly.pdbx_strand_id
1 'polypeptide(L)'
;MSIVVIGAAFVDVKGFPLDNYLPTGRNVGRIEYIHGGVARNVVEDIANLELRPTYLGIVDDTPMGSYVLKKLNNHKVNCDYVLTMPDGMGTWLAVFDNNGDVAGSISKRPNLYPIYKLLETKGDEIFEKASSIVVEVDIDKEIVKKAIELAEKHGKKIYGLVSNMSIAVKRRDFLQKLDCFICNELEAGQLFLDHYEEKKTDEMCEILAEKIEKANIPAMIVTMGGDGAVYADANGNKGVCPAKKVVVQDTTGAGDAFCAGVVSGLTYGKTFPEAIEIGSTLAASVITSSENVCPRFLPEEFGLKVE
;
A
#
# COMPACT_ATOMS: atom_id res chain seq x y z
N MET A 1 -3.53 -3.80 -20.15
CA MET A 1 -4.20 -4.03 -18.83
C MET A 1 -4.03 -2.81 -17.98
N SER A 2 -5.05 -2.40 -17.17
CA SER A 2 -4.98 -1.22 -16.28
C SER A 2 -5.31 -1.62 -14.85
N ILE A 3 -4.45 -1.28 -13.90
CA ILE A 3 -4.69 -1.47 -12.47
C ILE A 3 -5.22 -0.14 -11.92
N VAL A 4 -6.38 -0.16 -11.26
CA VAL A 4 -6.96 1.02 -10.61
C VAL A 4 -6.58 1.00 -9.14
N VAL A 5 -5.97 2.07 -8.63
CA VAL A 5 -5.57 2.20 -7.22
C VAL A 5 -6.41 3.31 -6.57
N ILE A 6 -7.05 2.98 -5.44
CA ILE A 6 -7.96 3.87 -4.71
C ILE A 6 -7.44 4.08 -3.30
N GLY A 7 -7.16 5.33 -2.93
CA GLY A 7 -6.74 5.66 -1.58
C GLY A 7 -6.13 7.05 -1.45
N ALA A 8 -5.48 7.32 -0.32
CA ALA A 8 -5.00 8.63 0.05
C ALA A 8 -3.58 8.94 -0.47
N ALA A 9 -3.35 10.23 -0.72
CA ALA A 9 -2.01 10.79 -0.77
C ALA A 9 -1.70 11.50 0.55
N PHE A 10 -0.46 11.44 1.00
CA PHE A 10 0.02 12.09 2.21
C PHE A 10 1.28 12.91 1.96
N VAL A 11 1.53 13.84 2.85
CA VAL A 11 2.83 14.48 3.04
C VAL A 11 3.32 14.16 4.44
N ASP A 12 4.48 13.53 4.51
CA ASP A 12 5.16 13.27 5.77
C ASP A 12 6.11 14.44 6.05
N VAL A 13 5.89 15.11 7.18
CA VAL A 13 6.71 16.20 7.68
C VAL A 13 7.53 15.66 8.84
N LYS A 14 8.82 15.41 8.59
CA LYS A 14 9.74 14.80 9.55
C LYS A 14 10.70 15.85 10.12
N GLY A 15 10.71 16.04 11.43
CA GLY A 15 11.62 16.95 12.14
C GLY A 15 12.71 16.18 12.88
N PHE A 16 13.98 16.54 12.64
CA PHE A 16 15.15 15.92 13.27
C PHE A 16 15.96 16.98 14.01
N PRO A 17 16.22 16.84 15.34
CA PRO A 17 17.05 17.77 16.08
C PRO A 17 18.51 17.65 15.64
N LEU A 18 19.23 18.77 15.65
CA LEU A 18 20.69 18.80 15.45
C LEU A 18 21.46 18.48 16.73
N ASP A 19 20.91 18.89 17.87
CA ASP A 19 21.47 18.67 19.20
C ASP A 19 20.58 17.69 19.99
N ASN A 20 20.84 17.50 21.28
CA ASN A 20 20.03 16.67 22.15
C ASN A 20 18.57 17.12 22.12
N TYR A 21 17.66 16.19 21.83
CA TYR A 21 16.23 16.43 21.79
C TYR A 21 15.70 16.88 23.17
N LEU A 22 15.05 18.04 23.20
CA LEU A 22 14.41 18.59 24.40
C LEU A 22 12.88 18.47 24.23
N PRO A 23 12.21 17.55 24.95
CA PRO A 23 10.77 17.30 24.77
C PRO A 23 9.87 18.53 25.03
N THR A 24 10.28 19.42 25.91
CA THR A 24 9.51 20.63 26.30
C THR A 24 10.18 21.93 25.81
N GLY A 25 11.24 21.82 25.02
CA GLY A 25 12.05 22.93 24.54
C GLY A 25 11.90 23.24 23.06
N ARG A 26 12.53 24.35 22.64
CA ARG A 26 12.71 24.66 21.22
C ARG A 26 13.95 23.92 20.71
N ASN A 27 13.74 23.01 19.78
CA ASN A 27 14.83 22.30 19.12
C ASN A 27 15.20 22.98 17.80
N VAL A 28 16.48 23.25 17.59
CA VAL A 28 16.99 23.61 16.28
C VAL A 28 17.26 22.32 15.52
N GLY A 29 16.83 22.25 14.23
CA GLY A 29 16.92 21.01 13.50
C GLY A 29 16.68 21.18 12.00
N ARG A 30 16.60 20.05 11.30
CA ARG A 30 16.18 19.98 9.91
C ARG A 30 14.74 19.47 9.83
N ILE A 31 14.04 19.91 8.80
CA ILE A 31 12.68 19.45 8.48
C ILE A 31 12.71 18.90 7.06
N GLU A 32 12.17 17.71 6.90
CA GLU A 32 12.03 17.03 5.62
C GLU A 32 10.55 16.89 5.26
N TYR A 33 10.26 17.06 3.98
CA TYR A 33 8.94 16.85 3.41
C TYR A 33 9.03 15.70 2.43
N ILE A 34 8.35 14.59 2.74
CA ILE A 34 8.37 13.38 1.92
C ILE A 34 6.95 13.14 1.43
N HIS A 35 6.80 12.89 0.13
CA HIS A 35 5.52 12.46 -0.40
C HIS A 35 5.25 11.03 0.03
N GLY A 36 4.16 10.84 0.73
CA GLY A 36 3.72 9.59 1.32
C GLY A 36 2.32 9.19 0.88
N GLY A 37 1.73 8.28 1.63
CA GLY A 37 0.44 7.66 1.38
C GLY A 37 0.58 6.32 0.66
N VAL A 38 0.05 5.26 1.30
CA VAL A 38 0.18 3.88 0.82
C VAL A 38 -0.31 3.74 -0.62
N ALA A 39 -1.53 4.19 -0.94
CA ALA A 39 -2.05 4.10 -2.30
C ALA A 39 -1.24 4.94 -3.30
N ARG A 40 -0.75 6.14 -2.90
CA ARG A 40 0.09 6.96 -3.77
C ARG A 40 1.43 6.28 -4.04
N ASN A 41 2.07 5.67 -3.06
CA ASN A 41 3.30 4.91 -3.25
C ASN A 41 3.04 3.71 -4.18
N VAL A 42 2.02 2.90 -3.89
CA VAL A 42 1.67 1.72 -4.68
C VAL A 42 1.40 2.08 -6.15
N VAL A 43 0.66 3.15 -6.43
CA VAL A 43 0.38 3.53 -7.83
C VAL A 43 1.64 3.99 -8.56
N GLU A 44 2.56 4.67 -7.87
CA GLU A 44 3.85 5.10 -8.44
C GLU A 44 4.76 3.88 -8.69
N ASP A 45 4.81 2.93 -7.76
CA ASP A 45 5.57 1.68 -7.91
C ASP A 45 5.04 0.83 -9.08
N ILE A 46 3.72 0.71 -9.25
CA ILE A 46 3.13 0.05 -10.42
C ILE A 46 3.52 0.77 -11.72
N ALA A 47 3.53 2.11 -11.70
CA ALA A 47 3.94 2.89 -12.86
C ALA A 47 5.44 2.73 -13.18
N ASN A 48 6.27 2.53 -12.15
CA ASN A 48 7.70 2.24 -12.29
C ASN A 48 7.98 0.85 -12.88
N LEU A 49 6.98 -0.04 -12.94
CA LEU A 49 6.99 -1.28 -13.75
C LEU A 49 6.56 -1.04 -15.22
N GLU A 50 6.46 0.22 -15.68
CA GLU A 50 5.94 0.63 -16.99
C GLU A 50 4.48 0.16 -17.24
N LEU A 51 3.76 -0.20 -16.18
CA LEU A 51 2.34 -0.54 -16.20
C LEU A 51 1.53 0.73 -15.93
N ARG A 52 0.82 1.25 -16.86
CA ARG A 52 0.08 2.53 -16.75
C ARG A 52 -1.14 2.42 -15.82
N PRO A 53 -0.98 2.52 -14.48
CA PRO A 53 -2.08 2.41 -13.54
C PRO A 53 -2.95 3.68 -13.58
N THR A 54 -4.17 3.56 -13.09
CA THR A 54 -5.09 4.69 -12.87
C THR A 54 -5.19 4.99 -11.38
N TYR A 55 -5.01 6.23 -10.99
CA TYR A 55 -5.14 6.65 -9.59
C TYR A 55 -6.47 7.34 -9.32
N LEU A 56 -7.20 6.86 -8.34
CA LEU A 56 -8.36 7.54 -7.74
C LEU A 56 -7.96 8.05 -6.36
N GLY A 57 -7.58 9.29 -6.31
CA GLY A 57 -7.11 9.96 -5.10
C GLY A 57 -7.43 11.46 -5.13
N ILE A 58 -7.00 12.15 -4.10
CA ILE A 58 -7.16 13.61 -3.99
C ILE A 58 -5.79 14.20 -3.65
N VAL A 59 -5.46 15.31 -4.28
CA VAL A 59 -4.30 16.15 -3.95
C VAL A 59 -4.75 17.54 -3.52
N ASP A 60 -3.89 18.21 -2.74
CA ASP A 60 -4.15 19.60 -2.35
C ASP A 60 -4.07 20.57 -3.53
N ASP A 61 -4.77 21.68 -3.43
CA ASP A 61 -4.65 22.86 -4.34
C ASP A 61 -3.42 23.73 -4.01
N THR A 62 -2.40 23.15 -3.37
CA THR A 62 -1.14 23.76 -2.96
C THR A 62 0.00 23.43 -3.93
N PRO A 63 1.16 24.13 -3.85
CA PRO A 63 2.36 23.75 -4.60
C PRO A 63 2.79 22.28 -4.33
N MET A 64 2.56 21.77 -3.13
CA MET A 64 2.88 20.39 -2.76
C MET A 64 1.99 19.40 -3.50
N GLY A 65 0.67 19.60 -3.53
CA GLY A 65 -0.25 18.77 -4.30
C GLY A 65 0.04 18.82 -5.80
N SER A 66 0.35 20.01 -6.32
CA SER A 66 0.76 20.17 -7.73
C SER A 66 2.05 19.40 -8.04
N TYR A 67 3.00 19.35 -7.09
CA TYR A 67 4.24 18.58 -7.26
C TYR A 67 3.96 17.06 -7.26
N VAL A 68 3.13 16.57 -6.35
CA VAL A 68 2.70 15.14 -6.32
C VAL A 68 2.06 14.76 -7.65
N LEU A 69 1.10 15.57 -8.13
CA LEU A 69 0.41 15.30 -9.39
C LEU A 69 1.38 15.30 -10.58
N LYS A 70 2.32 16.28 -10.62
CA LYS A 70 3.36 16.32 -11.65
C LYS A 70 4.26 15.06 -11.61
N LYS A 71 4.66 14.61 -10.41
CA LYS A 71 5.48 13.40 -10.25
C LYS A 71 4.75 12.18 -10.79
N LEU A 72 3.50 11.96 -10.40
CA LEU A 72 2.67 10.85 -10.89
C LEU A 72 2.51 10.88 -12.42
N ASN A 73 2.23 12.04 -13.00
CA ASN A 73 2.13 12.19 -14.46
C ASN A 73 3.46 11.87 -15.17
N ASN A 74 4.60 12.29 -14.62
CA ASN A 74 5.92 11.98 -15.17
C ASN A 74 6.21 10.47 -15.18
N HIS A 75 5.68 9.72 -14.21
CA HIS A 75 5.74 8.27 -14.14
C HIS A 75 4.63 7.58 -14.95
N LYS A 76 3.87 8.34 -15.75
CA LYS A 76 2.80 7.81 -16.63
C LYS A 76 1.61 7.18 -15.89
N VAL A 77 1.36 7.58 -14.64
CA VAL A 77 0.09 7.29 -13.95
C VAL A 77 -1.03 8.02 -14.68
N ASN A 78 -2.13 7.33 -14.95
CA ASN A 78 -3.35 8.02 -15.40
C ASN A 78 -3.97 8.76 -14.21
N CYS A 79 -3.90 10.09 -14.24
CA CYS A 79 -4.40 11.00 -13.22
C CYS A 79 -5.73 11.68 -13.60
N ASP A 80 -6.43 11.23 -14.64
CA ASP A 80 -7.70 11.83 -15.12
C ASP A 80 -8.80 11.84 -14.03
N TYR A 81 -8.68 10.95 -13.04
CA TYR A 81 -9.61 10.82 -11.93
C TYR A 81 -9.04 11.31 -10.59
N VAL A 82 -7.87 11.96 -10.61
CA VAL A 82 -7.33 12.62 -9.41
C VAL A 82 -8.01 13.96 -9.22
N LEU A 83 -8.62 14.16 -8.06
CA LEU A 83 -9.27 15.41 -7.72
C LEU A 83 -8.26 16.37 -7.07
N THR A 84 -8.41 17.67 -7.33
CA THR A 84 -7.63 18.72 -6.67
C THR A 84 -8.56 19.57 -5.84
N MET A 85 -8.32 19.69 -4.53
CA MET A 85 -9.16 20.46 -3.64
C MET A 85 -8.44 20.84 -2.34
N PRO A 86 -8.93 21.87 -1.61
CA PRO A 86 -8.35 22.24 -0.32
C PRO A 86 -8.34 21.01 0.64
N ASP A 87 -7.25 20.87 1.38
CA ASP A 87 -7.06 19.77 2.34
C ASP A 87 -7.24 18.34 1.77
N GLY A 88 -6.95 18.18 0.47
CA GLY A 88 -7.13 16.91 -0.23
C GLY A 88 -6.11 15.83 0.12
N MET A 89 -4.94 16.22 0.67
CA MET A 89 -3.92 15.27 1.15
C MET A 89 -3.92 15.16 2.68
N GLY A 90 -3.52 13.98 3.14
CA GLY A 90 -3.19 13.78 4.56
C GLY A 90 -1.83 14.39 4.91
N THR A 91 -1.59 14.57 6.19
CA THR A 91 -0.29 15.02 6.70
C THR A 91 0.07 14.19 7.92
N TRP A 92 1.26 13.59 7.90
CA TRP A 92 1.87 13.00 9.08
C TRP A 92 3.02 13.88 9.53
N LEU A 93 2.85 14.56 10.66
CA LEU A 93 3.89 15.32 11.33
C LEU A 93 4.55 14.44 12.38
N ALA A 94 5.84 14.21 12.28
CA ALA A 94 6.62 13.44 13.24
C ALA A 94 7.87 14.21 13.68
N VAL A 95 8.15 14.16 14.97
CA VAL A 95 9.41 14.64 15.55
C VAL A 95 10.19 13.43 16.01
N PHE A 96 11.43 13.32 15.59
CA PHE A 96 12.34 12.24 15.95
C PHE A 96 13.26 12.69 17.07
N ASP A 97 13.67 11.76 17.91
CA ASP A 97 14.72 11.96 18.89
C ASP A 97 16.13 11.66 18.30
N ASN A 98 17.16 11.70 19.13
CA ASN A 98 18.53 11.47 18.71
C ASN A 98 18.84 9.99 18.40
N ASN A 99 17.99 9.06 18.82
CA ASN A 99 18.11 7.64 18.49
C ASN A 99 17.47 7.29 17.15
N GLY A 100 16.71 8.25 16.57
CA GLY A 100 15.91 8.03 15.38
C GLY A 100 14.50 7.49 15.68
N ASP A 101 14.10 7.50 16.96
CA ASP A 101 12.77 7.08 17.37
C ASP A 101 11.77 8.25 17.28
N VAL A 102 10.49 7.94 17.01
CA VAL A 102 9.43 8.95 16.99
C VAL A 102 9.10 9.40 18.41
N ALA A 103 9.55 10.60 18.78
CA ALA A 103 9.25 11.21 20.07
C ALA A 103 7.80 11.70 20.18
N GLY A 104 7.16 12.02 19.05
CA GLY A 104 5.75 12.41 18.98
C GLY A 104 5.30 12.60 17.55
N SER A 105 4.01 12.32 17.28
CA SER A 105 3.44 12.52 15.95
C SER A 105 1.99 12.94 15.98
N ILE A 106 1.55 13.61 14.90
CA ILE A 106 0.15 13.98 14.65
C ILE A 106 -0.16 13.59 13.22
N SER A 107 -1.24 12.85 13.00
CA SER A 107 -1.73 12.50 11.67
C SER A 107 -3.04 13.23 11.39
N LYS A 108 -3.04 14.11 10.36
CA LYS A 108 -4.22 14.70 9.77
C LYS A 108 -4.69 13.82 8.61
N ARG A 109 -5.90 13.29 8.68
CA ARG A 109 -6.49 12.53 7.60
C ARG A 109 -7.15 13.44 6.56
N PRO A 110 -7.05 13.13 5.26
CA PRO A 110 -7.76 13.86 4.23
C PRO A 110 -9.25 13.54 4.25
N ASN A 111 -10.06 14.44 3.69
CA ASN A 111 -11.45 14.14 3.38
C ASN A 111 -11.53 13.49 2.01
N LEU A 112 -11.74 12.18 1.95
CA LEU A 112 -11.82 11.42 0.71
C LEU A 112 -13.26 11.24 0.18
N TYR A 113 -14.28 11.78 0.83
CA TYR A 113 -15.67 11.66 0.41
C TYR A 113 -15.93 12.02 -1.07
N PRO A 114 -15.22 12.98 -1.69
CA PRO A 114 -15.36 13.23 -3.12
C PRO A 114 -15.02 12.03 -4.02
N ILE A 115 -14.17 11.10 -3.59
CA ILE A 115 -13.90 9.84 -4.31
C ILE A 115 -15.18 8.98 -4.35
N TYR A 116 -15.95 8.95 -3.25
CA TYR A 116 -17.22 8.25 -3.23
C TYR A 116 -18.18 8.80 -4.32
N LYS A 117 -18.29 10.12 -4.44
CA LYS A 117 -19.09 10.77 -5.49
C LYS A 117 -18.57 10.48 -6.91
N LEU A 118 -17.26 10.41 -7.07
CA LEU A 118 -16.65 10.00 -8.34
C LEU A 118 -17.04 8.55 -8.69
N LEU A 119 -16.99 7.63 -7.72
CA LEU A 119 -17.38 6.24 -7.91
C LEU A 119 -18.88 6.09 -8.21
N GLU A 120 -19.75 6.94 -7.63
CA GLU A 120 -21.18 6.94 -7.97
C GLU A 120 -21.45 7.35 -9.42
N THR A 121 -20.68 8.30 -9.96
CA THR A 121 -20.94 8.90 -11.28
C THR A 121 -20.12 8.30 -12.41
N LYS A 122 -18.89 7.86 -12.13
CA LYS A 122 -17.91 7.36 -13.10
C LYS A 122 -17.45 5.93 -12.81
N GLY A 123 -17.88 5.34 -11.69
CA GLY A 123 -17.38 4.05 -11.25
C GLY A 123 -17.58 2.94 -12.28
N ASP A 124 -18.72 2.87 -12.92
CA ASP A 124 -18.99 1.86 -13.97
C ASP A 124 -17.99 1.98 -15.13
N GLU A 125 -17.77 3.20 -15.64
CA GLU A 125 -16.81 3.45 -16.72
C GLU A 125 -15.38 3.06 -16.34
N ILE A 126 -14.97 3.40 -15.12
CA ILE A 126 -13.62 3.15 -14.61
C ILE A 126 -13.39 1.64 -14.44
N PHE A 127 -14.34 0.96 -13.77
CA PHE A 127 -14.20 -0.46 -13.42
C PHE A 127 -14.37 -1.37 -14.65
N GLU A 128 -15.18 -1.00 -15.62
CA GLU A 128 -15.30 -1.74 -16.88
C GLU A 128 -13.95 -1.85 -17.59
N LYS A 129 -13.17 -0.75 -17.64
CA LYS A 129 -11.84 -0.67 -18.27
C LYS A 129 -10.71 -1.26 -17.41
N ALA A 130 -10.93 -1.43 -16.12
CA ALA A 130 -9.92 -1.97 -15.21
C ALA A 130 -9.69 -3.46 -15.44
N SER A 131 -8.46 -3.91 -15.22
CA SER A 131 -8.10 -5.33 -15.12
C SER A 131 -8.23 -5.82 -13.68
N SER A 132 -7.81 -4.99 -12.72
CA SER A 132 -7.95 -5.23 -11.28
C SER A 132 -8.01 -3.91 -10.51
N ILE A 133 -8.42 -4.02 -9.25
CA ILE A 133 -8.59 -2.89 -8.34
C ILE A 133 -7.71 -3.11 -7.12
N VAL A 134 -7.08 -2.04 -6.65
CA VAL A 134 -6.37 -1.99 -5.37
C VAL A 134 -7.04 -0.93 -4.51
N VAL A 135 -7.36 -1.24 -3.26
CA VAL A 135 -8.04 -0.32 -2.36
C VAL A 135 -7.42 -0.30 -0.97
N GLU A 136 -7.18 0.89 -0.42
CA GLU A 136 -6.89 1.04 1.01
C GLU A 136 -8.16 0.74 1.81
N VAL A 137 -8.14 -0.30 2.64
CA VAL A 137 -9.34 -0.75 3.38
C VAL A 137 -9.68 0.13 4.59
N ASP A 138 -8.78 0.99 5.02
CA ASP A 138 -8.93 1.87 6.19
C ASP A 138 -9.34 3.32 5.84
N ILE A 139 -9.57 3.65 4.55
CA ILE A 139 -10.19 4.92 4.14
C ILE A 139 -11.70 4.93 4.44
N ASP A 140 -12.45 5.94 4.02
CA ASP A 140 -13.90 6.03 4.24
C ASP A 140 -14.62 4.73 3.83
N LYS A 141 -15.39 4.16 4.74
CA LYS A 141 -16.05 2.86 4.54
C LYS A 141 -16.98 2.84 3.31
N GLU A 142 -17.62 3.95 3.00
CA GLU A 142 -18.52 4.06 1.85
C GLU A 142 -17.78 3.96 0.52
N ILE A 143 -16.51 4.45 0.47
CA ILE A 143 -15.63 4.30 -0.70
C ILE A 143 -15.28 2.83 -0.89
N VAL A 144 -14.81 2.17 0.19
CA VAL A 144 -14.41 0.75 0.13
C VAL A 144 -15.58 -0.13 -0.26
N LYS A 145 -16.75 0.10 0.38
CA LYS A 145 -17.99 -0.63 0.05
C LYS A 145 -18.37 -0.45 -1.42
N LYS A 146 -18.33 0.80 -1.91
CA LYS A 146 -18.66 1.09 -3.31
C LYS A 146 -17.66 0.47 -4.29
N ALA A 147 -16.37 0.46 -3.96
CA ALA A 147 -15.35 -0.20 -4.77
C ALA A 147 -15.58 -1.72 -4.85
N ILE A 148 -15.92 -2.37 -3.73
CA ILE A 148 -16.27 -3.80 -3.69
C ILE A 148 -17.51 -4.07 -4.55
N GLU A 149 -18.59 -3.29 -4.39
CA GLU A 149 -19.82 -3.43 -5.19
C GLU A 149 -19.55 -3.32 -6.71
N LEU A 150 -18.71 -2.36 -7.11
CA LEU A 150 -18.32 -2.16 -8.50
C LEU A 150 -17.43 -3.29 -9.00
N ALA A 151 -16.49 -3.77 -8.19
CA ALA A 151 -15.64 -4.91 -8.54
C ALA A 151 -16.46 -6.18 -8.75
N GLU A 152 -17.40 -6.49 -7.84
CA GLU A 152 -18.35 -7.60 -7.97
C GLU A 152 -19.20 -7.46 -9.25
N LYS A 153 -19.78 -6.26 -9.49
CA LYS A 153 -20.62 -5.97 -10.67
C LYS A 153 -19.89 -6.20 -12.00
N HIS A 154 -18.61 -5.80 -12.07
CA HIS A 154 -17.81 -5.88 -13.29
C HIS A 154 -16.90 -7.11 -13.34
N GLY A 155 -17.00 -8.02 -12.36
CA GLY A 155 -16.20 -9.24 -12.28
C GLY A 155 -14.69 -8.97 -12.21
N LYS A 156 -14.28 -7.90 -11.49
CA LYS A 156 -12.89 -7.50 -11.35
C LYS A 156 -12.31 -8.03 -10.05
N LYS A 157 -11.04 -8.46 -10.11
CA LYS A 157 -10.28 -8.79 -8.92
C LYS A 157 -10.03 -7.52 -8.09
N ILE A 158 -10.20 -7.64 -6.77
CA ILE A 158 -9.95 -6.53 -5.83
C ILE A 158 -8.98 -6.95 -4.74
N TYR A 159 -7.92 -6.17 -4.58
CA TYR A 159 -6.84 -6.40 -3.63
C TYR A 159 -6.85 -5.32 -2.55
N GLY A 160 -6.71 -5.72 -1.31
CA GLY A 160 -6.71 -4.81 -0.17
C GLY A 160 -5.32 -4.57 0.38
N LEU A 161 -5.06 -3.33 0.75
CA LEU A 161 -3.90 -2.90 1.51
C LEU A 161 -4.35 -1.97 2.65
N VAL A 162 -3.47 -1.70 3.59
CA VAL A 162 -3.81 -0.97 4.80
C VAL A 162 -2.70 0.00 5.19
N SER A 163 -3.07 1.19 5.65
CA SER A 163 -2.17 2.16 6.28
C SER A 163 -2.37 2.23 7.80
N ASN A 164 -3.57 1.90 8.28
CA ASN A 164 -3.90 1.90 9.69
C ASN A 164 -4.78 0.70 10.07
N MET A 165 -4.13 -0.36 10.55
CA MET A 165 -4.81 -1.60 10.93
C MET A 165 -5.85 -1.40 12.04
N SER A 166 -5.71 -0.43 12.94
CA SER A 166 -6.71 -0.18 14.00
C SER A 166 -8.10 0.17 13.47
N ILE A 167 -8.20 0.59 12.22
CA ILE A 167 -9.45 0.84 11.50
C ILE A 167 -9.88 -0.40 10.75
N ALA A 168 -8.96 -1.06 10.04
CA ALA A 168 -9.24 -2.24 9.23
C ALA A 168 -9.79 -3.41 10.06
N VAL A 169 -9.34 -3.60 11.30
CA VAL A 169 -9.85 -4.65 12.21
C VAL A 169 -11.36 -4.54 12.48
N LYS A 170 -11.94 -3.34 12.34
CA LYS A 170 -13.38 -3.09 12.52
C LYS A 170 -14.17 -3.37 11.24
N ARG A 171 -13.51 -3.79 10.16
CA ARG A 171 -14.04 -3.95 8.82
C ARG A 171 -13.73 -5.33 8.24
N ARG A 172 -13.81 -6.34 9.08
CA ARG A 172 -13.54 -7.74 8.67
C ARG A 172 -14.45 -8.19 7.54
N ASP A 173 -15.67 -7.68 7.49
CA ASP A 173 -16.64 -7.91 6.42
C ASP A 173 -16.12 -7.44 5.04
N PHE A 174 -15.30 -6.40 4.98
CA PHE A 174 -14.65 -5.99 3.73
C PHE A 174 -13.53 -6.96 3.35
N LEU A 175 -12.72 -7.41 4.31
CA LEU A 175 -11.62 -8.35 4.05
C LEU A 175 -12.14 -9.68 3.45
N GLN A 176 -13.34 -10.10 3.82
CA GLN A 176 -14.01 -11.29 3.28
C GLN A 176 -14.45 -11.13 1.81
N LYS A 177 -14.43 -9.92 1.28
CA LYS A 177 -14.82 -9.58 -0.09
C LYS A 177 -13.65 -9.30 -1.02
N LEU A 178 -12.43 -9.29 -0.49
CA LEU A 178 -11.22 -9.06 -1.26
C LEU A 178 -10.71 -10.39 -1.83
N ASP A 179 -10.16 -10.37 -3.03
CA ASP A 179 -9.48 -11.55 -3.59
C ASP A 179 -8.16 -11.85 -2.88
N CYS A 180 -7.47 -10.82 -2.36
CA CYS A 180 -6.32 -10.98 -1.50
C CYS A 180 -6.13 -9.73 -0.63
N PHE A 181 -5.78 -9.94 0.64
CA PHE A 181 -5.38 -8.89 1.58
C PHE A 181 -3.89 -9.01 1.89
N ILE A 182 -3.16 -7.89 1.84
CA ILE A 182 -1.72 -7.84 2.05
C ILE A 182 -1.44 -6.96 3.27
N CYS A 183 -0.68 -7.49 4.22
CA CYS A 183 -0.27 -6.78 5.43
C CYS A 183 1.07 -7.32 5.96
N ASN A 184 1.61 -6.71 7.02
CA ASN A 184 2.77 -7.23 7.72
C ASN A 184 2.38 -8.08 8.94
N GLU A 185 3.38 -8.70 9.60
CA GLU A 185 3.16 -9.58 10.76
C GLU A 185 2.54 -8.87 11.96
N LEU A 186 2.91 -7.60 12.22
CA LEU A 186 2.31 -6.78 13.29
C LEU A 186 0.83 -6.51 12.99
N GLU A 187 0.52 -6.16 11.77
CA GLU A 187 -0.84 -5.90 11.29
C GLU A 187 -1.70 -7.17 11.33
N ALA A 188 -1.14 -8.30 10.91
CA ALA A 188 -1.80 -9.60 11.02
C ALA A 188 -2.08 -9.96 12.49
N GLY A 189 -1.12 -9.68 13.40
CA GLY A 189 -1.29 -9.83 14.84
C GLY A 189 -2.45 -8.99 15.38
N GLN A 190 -2.55 -7.72 15.00
CA GLN A 190 -3.66 -6.86 15.37
C GLN A 190 -5.00 -7.38 14.82
N LEU A 191 -5.03 -7.86 13.57
CA LEU A 191 -6.23 -8.40 12.94
C LEU A 191 -6.78 -9.63 13.65
N PHE A 192 -5.90 -10.54 14.05
CA PHE A 192 -6.27 -11.80 14.67
C PHE A 192 -6.16 -11.82 16.19
N LEU A 193 -5.80 -10.69 16.82
CA LEU A 193 -5.62 -10.52 18.27
C LEU A 193 -4.59 -11.53 18.82
N ASP A 194 -3.44 -11.59 18.17
CA ASP A 194 -2.37 -12.54 18.45
C ASP A 194 -0.99 -11.84 18.27
N HIS A 195 0.12 -12.53 18.61
CA HIS A 195 1.48 -12.01 18.47
C HIS A 195 2.28 -12.90 17.53
N TYR A 196 2.80 -12.33 16.44
CA TYR A 196 3.46 -13.07 15.37
C TYR A 196 4.93 -12.69 15.14
N GLU A 197 5.43 -11.63 15.80
CA GLU A 197 6.77 -11.06 15.57
C GLU A 197 7.94 -12.02 15.83
N GLU A 198 7.73 -13.06 16.65
CA GLU A 198 8.75 -14.05 16.95
C GLU A 198 8.51 -15.40 16.24
N LYS A 199 7.49 -15.45 15.38
CA LYS A 199 7.13 -16.68 14.69
C LYS A 199 8.06 -16.94 13.50
N LYS A 200 8.45 -18.21 13.33
CA LYS A 200 9.16 -18.60 12.09
C LYS A 200 8.17 -18.65 10.93
N THR A 201 8.68 -18.44 9.73
CA THR A 201 7.86 -18.40 8.51
C THR A 201 7.02 -19.66 8.30
N ASP A 202 7.59 -20.87 8.53
CA ASP A 202 6.85 -22.12 8.40
C ASP A 202 5.69 -22.22 9.42
N GLU A 203 5.92 -21.80 10.67
CA GLU A 203 4.88 -21.77 11.71
C GLU A 203 3.81 -20.74 11.35
N MET A 204 4.24 -19.53 10.91
CA MET A 204 3.33 -18.47 10.50
C MET A 204 2.47 -18.88 9.30
N CYS A 205 3.02 -19.64 8.36
CA CYS A 205 2.29 -20.15 7.20
C CYS A 205 1.11 -21.07 7.63
N GLU A 206 1.32 -21.97 8.59
CA GLU A 206 0.27 -22.83 9.14
C GLU A 206 -0.78 -22.02 9.90
N ILE A 207 -0.33 -21.08 10.74
CA ILE A 207 -1.22 -20.18 11.49
C ILE A 207 -2.08 -19.36 10.52
N LEU A 208 -1.48 -18.78 9.49
CA LEU A 208 -2.20 -17.96 8.52
C LEU A 208 -3.31 -18.75 7.83
N ALA A 209 -3.02 -19.97 7.37
CA ALA A 209 -4.01 -20.85 6.73
C ALA A 209 -5.22 -21.10 7.65
N GLU A 210 -4.98 -21.43 8.92
CA GLU A 210 -6.05 -21.63 9.92
C GLU A 210 -6.85 -20.35 10.18
N LYS A 211 -6.18 -19.20 10.29
CA LYS A 211 -6.82 -17.92 10.61
C LYS A 211 -7.71 -17.40 9.48
N ILE A 212 -7.26 -17.50 8.22
CA ILE A 212 -8.07 -17.06 7.09
C ILE A 212 -9.30 -17.95 6.88
N GLU A 213 -9.16 -19.26 7.09
CA GLU A 213 -10.30 -20.19 7.03
C GLU A 213 -11.37 -19.81 8.06
N LYS A 214 -10.97 -19.63 9.34
CA LYS A 214 -11.88 -19.25 10.43
C LYS A 214 -12.51 -17.86 10.21
N ALA A 215 -11.77 -16.94 9.57
CA ALA A 215 -12.24 -15.58 9.29
C ALA A 215 -13.01 -15.46 7.97
N ASN A 216 -13.09 -16.53 7.16
CA ASN A 216 -13.62 -16.53 5.80
C ASN A 216 -12.96 -15.45 4.90
N ILE A 217 -11.65 -15.28 5.01
CA ILE A 217 -10.87 -14.37 4.15
C ILE A 217 -10.36 -15.20 2.97
N PRO A 218 -10.62 -14.78 1.70
CA PRO A 218 -10.30 -15.58 0.53
C PRO A 218 -8.80 -15.86 0.34
N ALA A 219 -7.94 -14.87 0.56
CA ALA A 219 -6.49 -15.04 0.58
C ALA A 219 -5.81 -13.92 1.36
N MET A 220 -4.69 -14.22 1.96
CA MET A 220 -3.79 -13.24 2.59
C MET A 220 -2.34 -13.52 2.26
N ILE A 221 -1.57 -12.43 2.21
CA ILE A 221 -0.11 -12.43 2.19
C ILE A 221 0.36 -11.61 3.38
N VAL A 222 1.27 -12.17 4.17
CA VAL A 222 1.86 -11.52 5.34
C VAL A 222 3.36 -11.39 5.14
N THR A 223 3.88 -10.16 5.12
CA THR A 223 5.31 -9.89 5.08
C THR A 223 5.92 -10.02 6.46
N MET A 224 7.10 -10.64 6.55
CA MET A 224 7.84 -10.92 7.79
C MET A 224 9.24 -10.31 7.72
N GLY A 225 9.34 -9.08 7.21
CA GLY A 225 10.60 -8.35 7.10
C GLY A 225 11.69 -9.14 6.39
N GLY A 226 12.83 -9.32 7.07
CA GLY A 226 14.00 -10.04 6.54
C GLY A 226 13.80 -11.55 6.36
N ASP A 227 12.73 -12.13 6.91
CA ASP A 227 12.41 -13.55 6.78
C ASP A 227 11.57 -13.84 5.52
N GLY A 228 11.04 -12.81 4.86
CA GLY A 228 10.30 -12.92 3.61
C GLY A 228 8.80 -12.71 3.76
N ALA A 229 8.00 -13.58 3.15
CA ALA A 229 6.55 -13.50 3.21
C ALA A 229 5.92 -14.90 3.22
N VAL A 230 4.76 -15.00 3.85
CA VAL A 230 3.91 -16.19 3.82
C VAL A 230 2.59 -15.87 3.15
N TYR A 231 1.99 -16.85 2.49
CA TYR A 231 0.67 -16.71 1.89
C TYR A 231 -0.20 -17.92 2.18
N ALA A 232 -1.50 -17.69 2.21
CA ALA A 232 -2.50 -18.75 2.24
C ALA A 232 -3.77 -18.28 1.50
N ASP A 233 -4.50 -19.22 0.89
CA ASP A 233 -5.80 -18.98 0.26
C ASP A 233 -6.86 -20.01 0.71
N ALA A 234 -8.13 -19.71 0.43
CA ALA A 234 -9.27 -20.55 0.75
C ALA A 234 -9.32 -21.87 -0.03
N ASN A 235 -8.48 -22.06 -1.06
CA ASN A 235 -8.37 -23.29 -1.83
C ASN A 235 -7.33 -24.25 -1.21
N GLY A 236 -6.71 -23.89 -0.09
CA GLY A 236 -5.70 -24.66 0.59
C GLY A 236 -4.28 -24.47 0.05
N ASN A 237 -4.07 -23.54 -0.89
CA ASN A 237 -2.73 -23.18 -1.30
C ASN A 237 -2.09 -22.31 -0.23
N LYS A 238 -0.88 -22.67 0.18
CA LYS A 238 -0.09 -21.91 1.15
C LYS A 238 1.40 -22.11 0.89
N GLY A 239 2.21 -21.20 1.37
CA GLY A 239 3.66 -21.33 1.22
C GLY A 239 4.43 -20.17 1.80
N VAL A 240 5.74 -20.35 1.80
CA VAL A 240 6.75 -19.41 2.28
C VAL A 240 7.59 -18.94 1.08
N CYS A 241 7.81 -17.63 0.98
CA CYS A 241 8.71 -17.04 0.00
C CYS A 241 9.81 -16.27 0.76
N PRO A 242 11.10 -16.63 0.63
CA PRO A 242 12.18 -16.00 1.36
C PRO A 242 12.44 -14.57 0.89
N ALA A 243 12.90 -13.69 1.80
CA ALA A 243 13.32 -12.34 1.45
C ALA A 243 14.61 -12.33 0.61
N LYS A 244 14.77 -11.27 -0.17
CA LYS A 244 16.05 -10.97 -0.81
C LYS A 244 17.02 -10.38 0.21
N LYS A 245 18.24 -10.94 0.27
CA LYS A 245 19.29 -10.46 1.18
C LYS A 245 19.92 -9.20 0.60
N VAL A 246 19.74 -8.09 1.26
CA VAL A 246 20.28 -6.77 0.89
C VAL A 246 20.75 -6.01 2.11
N VAL A 247 21.52 -4.94 1.88
CA VAL A 247 21.92 -4.02 2.95
C VAL A 247 20.83 -2.96 3.08
N VAL A 248 20.19 -2.92 4.24
CA VAL A 248 19.08 -2.00 4.54
C VAL A 248 19.59 -0.59 4.78
N GLN A 249 19.06 0.41 4.08
CA GLN A 249 19.26 1.83 4.32
C GLN A 249 18.04 2.46 5.01
N ASP A 250 16.86 2.30 4.42
CA ASP A 250 15.58 2.77 4.96
C ASP A 250 14.49 1.75 4.57
N THR A 251 13.58 1.46 5.50
CA THR A 251 12.49 0.51 5.25
C THR A 251 11.18 1.20 4.82
N THR A 252 11.15 2.53 4.78
CA THR A 252 9.97 3.31 4.39
C THR A 252 9.58 3.01 2.95
N GLY A 253 8.31 2.66 2.71
CA GLY A 253 7.80 2.34 1.38
C GLY A 253 8.03 0.89 0.90
N ALA A 254 8.83 0.09 1.63
CA ALA A 254 9.09 -1.31 1.26
C ALA A 254 7.81 -2.15 1.17
N GLY A 255 6.90 -1.97 2.12
CA GLY A 255 5.59 -2.64 2.12
C GLY A 255 4.73 -2.24 0.92
N ASP A 256 4.74 -0.96 0.56
CA ASP A 256 3.99 -0.43 -0.58
C ASP A 256 4.54 -1.00 -1.90
N ALA A 257 5.85 -1.00 -2.07
CA ALA A 257 6.52 -1.58 -3.23
C ALA A 257 6.29 -3.10 -3.32
N PHE A 258 6.33 -3.81 -2.18
CA PHE A 258 5.96 -5.21 -2.13
C PHE A 258 4.53 -5.43 -2.63
N CYS A 259 3.56 -4.68 -2.11
CA CYS A 259 2.16 -4.74 -2.54
C CYS A 259 2.02 -4.44 -4.04
N ALA A 260 2.69 -3.41 -4.55
CA ALA A 260 2.68 -3.04 -5.96
C ALA A 260 3.15 -4.19 -6.87
N GLY A 261 4.26 -4.84 -6.50
CA GLY A 261 4.78 -6.00 -7.23
C GLY A 261 3.84 -7.20 -7.19
N VAL A 262 3.28 -7.52 -6.00
CA VAL A 262 2.31 -8.63 -5.84
C VAL A 262 1.06 -8.39 -6.69
N VAL A 263 0.41 -7.23 -6.56
CA VAL A 263 -0.84 -6.96 -7.30
C VAL A 263 -0.60 -6.88 -8.79
N SER A 264 0.56 -6.38 -9.23
CA SER A 264 0.96 -6.43 -10.64
C SER A 264 1.11 -7.87 -11.12
N GLY A 265 1.85 -8.70 -10.40
CA GLY A 265 2.01 -10.12 -10.74
C GLY A 265 0.67 -10.84 -10.84
N LEU A 266 -0.19 -10.75 -9.83
CA LEU A 266 -1.51 -11.39 -9.79
C LEU A 266 -2.42 -10.89 -10.91
N THR A 267 -2.38 -9.59 -11.25
CA THR A 267 -3.17 -9.00 -12.36
C THR A 267 -2.75 -9.57 -13.70
N TYR A 268 -1.45 -9.87 -13.88
CA TYR A 268 -0.90 -10.47 -15.10
C TYR A 268 -0.88 -12.00 -15.07
N GLY A 269 -1.64 -12.63 -14.15
CA GLY A 269 -1.87 -14.07 -14.12
C GLY A 269 -0.74 -14.89 -13.51
N LYS A 270 0.16 -14.28 -12.76
CA LYS A 270 1.18 -14.98 -11.98
C LYS A 270 0.57 -15.71 -10.79
N THR A 271 1.20 -16.80 -10.38
CA THR A 271 0.89 -17.51 -9.12
C THR A 271 1.30 -16.66 -7.91
N PHE A 272 0.83 -17.01 -6.71
CA PHE A 272 1.24 -16.32 -5.47
C PHE A 272 2.76 -16.28 -5.30
N PRO A 273 3.51 -17.41 -5.42
CA PRO A 273 4.98 -17.38 -5.31
C PRO A 273 5.64 -16.44 -6.32
N GLU A 274 5.22 -16.47 -7.60
CA GLU A 274 5.78 -15.60 -8.62
C GLU A 274 5.46 -14.12 -8.36
N ALA A 275 4.26 -13.81 -7.95
CA ALA A 275 3.84 -12.44 -7.61
C ALA A 275 4.60 -11.91 -6.38
N ILE A 276 4.77 -12.76 -5.34
CA ILE A 276 5.55 -12.42 -4.14
C ILE A 276 7.03 -12.20 -4.50
N GLU A 277 7.59 -12.96 -5.44
CA GLU A 277 8.98 -12.73 -5.91
C GLU A 277 9.14 -11.35 -6.57
N ILE A 278 8.14 -10.91 -7.36
CA ILE A 278 8.11 -9.55 -7.90
C ILE A 278 8.06 -8.54 -6.75
N GLY A 279 7.11 -8.71 -5.82
CA GLY A 279 6.98 -7.83 -4.64
C GLY A 279 8.27 -7.74 -3.83
N SER A 280 8.92 -8.88 -3.56
CA SER A 280 10.19 -8.95 -2.84
C SER A 280 11.32 -8.22 -3.58
N THR A 281 11.31 -8.25 -4.92
CA THR A 281 12.31 -7.52 -5.73
C THR A 281 12.11 -6.02 -5.63
N LEU A 282 10.87 -5.54 -5.74
CA LEU A 282 10.58 -4.11 -5.59
C LEU A 282 10.88 -3.62 -4.18
N ALA A 283 10.45 -4.34 -3.14
CA ALA A 283 10.75 -4.01 -1.75
C ALA A 283 12.26 -3.94 -1.50
N ALA A 284 13.03 -4.92 -1.99
CA ALA A 284 14.48 -4.94 -1.87
C ALA A 284 15.15 -3.71 -2.52
N SER A 285 14.63 -3.25 -3.65
CA SER A 285 15.15 -2.06 -4.34
C SER A 285 14.88 -0.77 -3.55
N VAL A 286 13.71 -0.68 -2.90
CA VAL A 286 13.36 0.47 -2.06
C VAL A 286 14.24 0.52 -0.82
N ILE A 287 14.37 -0.56 -0.07
CA ILE A 287 15.14 -0.56 1.18
C ILE A 287 16.66 -0.35 1.01
N THR A 288 17.16 -0.43 -0.20
CA THR A 288 18.56 -0.12 -0.55
C THR A 288 18.77 1.30 -1.06
N SER A 289 17.73 2.14 -1.02
CA SER A 289 17.76 3.53 -1.48
C SER A 289 17.22 4.49 -0.41
N SER A 290 17.31 5.78 -0.66
CA SER A 290 16.66 6.82 0.16
C SER A 290 15.25 7.20 -0.34
N GLU A 291 14.80 6.58 -1.43
CA GLU A 291 13.47 6.81 -1.99
C GLU A 291 12.45 5.85 -1.39
N ASN A 292 11.22 6.30 -1.22
CA ASN A 292 10.13 5.49 -0.69
C ASN A 292 9.29 4.78 -1.76
N VAL A 293 9.79 4.76 -2.99
CA VAL A 293 9.25 4.03 -4.15
C VAL A 293 10.38 3.35 -4.91
N CYS A 294 10.06 2.27 -5.63
CA CYS A 294 11.04 1.51 -6.37
C CYS A 294 11.59 2.29 -7.59
N PRO A 295 12.82 1.99 -8.05
CA PRO A 295 13.30 2.49 -9.32
C PRO A 295 12.50 1.88 -10.48
N ARG A 296 12.76 2.38 -11.68
CA ARG A 296 12.13 1.86 -12.90
C ARG A 296 12.62 0.45 -13.22
N PHE A 297 11.69 -0.43 -13.52
CA PHE A 297 11.89 -1.77 -14.06
C PHE A 297 11.12 -1.94 -15.38
N LEU A 298 11.57 -2.87 -16.21
CA LEU A 298 10.83 -3.26 -17.40
C LEU A 298 9.90 -4.44 -17.08
N PRO A 299 8.67 -4.47 -17.62
CA PRO A 299 7.73 -5.58 -17.39
C PRO A 299 8.30 -6.95 -17.76
N GLU A 300 9.14 -6.99 -18.79
CA GLU A 300 9.79 -8.21 -19.30
C GLU A 300 10.76 -8.83 -18.28
N GLU A 301 11.36 -8.04 -17.38
CA GLU A 301 12.23 -8.53 -16.30
C GLU A 301 11.48 -9.48 -15.35
N PHE A 302 10.16 -9.33 -15.28
CA PHE A 302 9.26 -10.16 -14.48
C PHE A 302 8.38 -11.08 -15.34
N GLY A 303 8.61 -11.13 -16.64
CA GLY A 303 7.79 -11.90 -17.56
C GLY A 303 6.33 -11.45 -17.59
N LEU A 304 6.09 -10.16 -17.37
CA LEU A 304 4.77 -9.53 -17.52
C LEU A 304 4.58 -9.15 -18.99
N LYS A 305 3.54 -9.69 -19.63
CA LYS A 305 3.23 -9.40 -21.03
C LYS A 305 2.30 -8.19 -21.10
N VAL A 306 2.87 -7.04 -21.39
CA VAL A 306 2.10 -5.80 -21.63
C VAL A 306 1.67 -5.78 -23.08
N GLU A 307 0.36 -5.83 -23.34
CA GLU A 307 -0.24 -5.66 -24.65
C GLU A 307 -0.38 -4.19 -25.03
#